data_faf5362afc8b2bdbd45e34058cbb0f2d
#
_entry.id   faf5362afc8b2bdbd45e34058cbb0f2d
#
_cell.length_a   1.000
_cell.length_b   1.000
_cell.length_c   1.000
_cell.angle_alpha   90.00
_cell.angle_beta   90.00
_cell.angle_gamma   90.00
#
_symmetry.space_group_name_H-M   'P 1'
#
loop_
_entity.id
_entity.type
_entity.pdbx_description
1 polymer ?
#
loop_
_entity_poly.entity_id
_entity_poly.type
_entity_poly.pdbx_seq_one_letter_code
_entity_poly.pdbx_strand_id
1 'polypeptide(L)'
;MARIEDAAECGARADGLVSAVLGRVMRQRRSIAVALDYVRALSRDTRANCWDLAEAAGHEGPHRMQALLRSYKWPWEKLRGTLPALAAACLPDDPDDLIGPGIAIDETADLRKGSSTACAAPQHAGVTGKVENCVTWVFAALVTVLGQAWCDFDVYMPDGWAKDPERREKAGIPEGLEFATKPELAIAQVRRLAAAGLRFCWVAADEVYGRCGEFRDACRALWLAYVVIIPCDYRVTIAKDKVIRADQAVPGAVFERRSCGNGTKGPRYGDWALIATADPREFLLIRRLDREKNPYTFYLCWAPEGRPATMTYFITIAGRRWPVEVTFKTAKDTLGWDQSQARTYAGICRHTALTALAQLRAVAVRAAMTGALAIPDAPAMTAMTAGQDMASSADLQIYPHGAPLPVTGGLPCQPGIPPIELSATEAARIERLTRNYAAGLLTRARLAFHLRWSHWRRRHQARARWHHYSTRLQALAT
;
A
#
# COMPACT_ATOMS: atom_id res chain seq x y z
N MET A 1 -0.65 -1.93 -27.72
CA MET A 1 -0.70 -3.29 -27.14
C MET A 1 0.75 -3.72 -26.97
N ALA A 2 1.23 -3.95 -25.76
CA ALA A 2 2.60 -4.42 -25.54
C ALA A 2 2.80 -5.74 -26.30
N ARG A 3 3.86 -5.85 -27.07
CA ARG A 3 4.22 -7.07 -27.77
C ARG A 3 4.66 -8.13 -26.75
N ILE A 4 4.66 -9.40 -27.14
CA ILE A 4 5.12 -10.50 -26.27
C ILE A 4 6.58 -10.30 -25.88
N GLU A 5 7.37 -9.86 -26.84
CA GLU A 5 8.79 -9.54 -26.68
C GLU A 5 8.99 -8.40 -25.67
N ASP A 6 8.16 -7.35 -25.73
CA ASP A 6 8.17 -6.23 -24.79
C ASP A 6 7.90 -6.68 -23.34
N ALA A 7 6.97 -7.63 -23.15
CA ALA A 7 6.64 -8.15 -21.81
C ALA A 7 7.78 -9.01 -21.22
N ALA A 8 8.45 -9.81 -22.06
CA ALA A 8 9.59 -10.61 -21.64
C ALA A 8 10.79 -9.72 -21.27
N GLU A 9 11.05 -8.69 -22.08
CA GLU A 9 12.11 -7.71 -21.81
C GLU A 9 11.83 -6.93 -20.51
N CYS A 10 10.62 -6.42 -20.32
CA CYS A 10 10.22 -5.77 -19.07
C CYS A 10 10.42 -6.68 -17.86
N GLY A 11 10.04 -7.97 -17.99
CA GLY A 11 10.27 -8.97 -16.94
C GLY A 11 11.75 -9.16 -16.60
N ALA A 12 12.61 -9.28 -17.63
CA ALA A 12 14.05 -9.45 -17.47
C ALA A 12 14.71 -8.20 -16.83
N ARG A 13 14.33 -7.00 -17.26
CA ARG A 13 14.82 -5.74 -16.66
C ARG A 13 14.37 -5.59 -15.21
N ALA A 14 13.13 -5.93 -14.88
CA ALA A 14 12.66 -5.94 -13.50
C ALA A 14 13.38 -6.98 -12.62
N ASP A 15 13.75 -8.11 -13.18
CA ASP A 15 14.61 -9.10 -12.49
C ASP A 15 16.02 -8.54 -12.26
N GLY A 16 16.56 -7.76 -13.19
CA GLY A 16 17.83 -7.03 -13.04
C GLY A 16 17.75 -6.03 -11.87
N LEU A 17 16.67 -5.25 -11.79
CA LEU A 17 16.39 -4.34 -10.67
C LEU A 17 16.36 -5.08 -9.33
N VAL A 18 15.57 -6.16 -9.24
CA VAL A 18 15.50 -7.00 -8.03
C VAL A 18 16.85 -7.56 -7.65
N SER A 19 17.61 -8.09 -8.63
CA SER A 19 18.96 -8.66 -8.40
C SER A 19 19.93 -7.60 -7.87
N ALA A 20 19.88 -6.39 -8.41
CA ALA A 20 20.72 -5.27 -7.96
C ALA A 20 20.37 -4.83 -6.52
N VAL A 21 19.07 -4.76 -6.17
CA VAL A 21 18.62 -4.47 -4.79
C VAL A 21 19.10 -5.57 -3.84
N LEU A 22 18.88 -6.84 -4.18
CA LEU A 22 19.31 -7.97 -3.36
C LEU A 22 20.83 -8.02 -3.20
N GLY A 23 21.59 -7.66 -4.24
CA GLY A 23 23.05 -7.60 -4.20
C GLY A 23 23.63 -6.56 -3.24
N ARG A 24 22.85 -5.52 -2.92
CA ARG A 24 23.21 -4.51 -1.89
C ARG A 24 22.91 -4.97 -0.46
N VAL A 25 21.95 -5.88 -0.32
CA VAL A 25 21.51 -6.42 0.97
C VAL A 25 22.27 -7.68 1.36
N MET A 26 22.54 -8.55 0.39
CA MET A 26 23.13 -9.87 0.58
C MET A 26 24.55 -9.93 0.03
N ARG A 27 25.48 -10.54 0.79
CA ARG A 27 26.88 -10.67 0.38
C ARG A 27 27.15 -11.87 -0.53
N GLN A 28 26.39 -12.95 -0.36
CA GLN A 28 26.65 -14.22 -1.03
C GLN A 28 25.83 -14.35 -2.33
N ARG A 29 26.49 -14.53 -3.48
CA ARG A 29 25.87 -14.73 -4.79
C ARG A 29 24.80 -15.82 -4.77
N ARG A 30 25.05 -16.92 -4.05
CA ARG A 30 24.09 -18.02 -3.91
C ARG A 30 22.80 -17.58 -3.22
N SER A 31 22.89 -16.77 -2.16
CA SER A 31 21.71 -16.24 -1.44
C SER A 31 20.92 -15.29 -2.32
N ILE A 32 21.61 -14.44 -3.09
CA ILE A 32 20.98 -13.51 -4.05
C ILE A 32 20.19 -14.29 -5.11
N ALA A 33 20.79 -15.34 -5.70
CA ALA A 33 20.12 -16.16 -6.71
C ALA A 33 18.86 -16.83 -6.14
N VAL A 34 18.93 -17.42 -4.94
CA VAL A 34 17.76 -18.05 -4.30
C VAL A 34 16.69 -17.02 -3.95
N ALA A 35 17.08 -15.81 -3.50
CA ALA A 35 16.12 -14.74 -3.20
C ALA A 35 15.46 -14.20 -4.47
N LEU A 36 16.18 -14.08 -5.58
CA LEU A 36 15.63 -13.72 -6.87
C LEU A 36 14.63 -14.77 -7.37
N ASP A 37 14.99 -16.06 -7.25
CA ASP A 37 14.08 -17.16 -7.59
C ASP A 37 12.84 -17.16 -6.71
N TYR A 38 12.98 -16.82 -5.42
CA TYR A 38 11.86 -16.68 -4.49
C TYR A 38 10.90 -15.56 -4.95
N VAL A 39 11.43 -14.36 -5.22
CA VAL A 39 10.64 -13.21 -5.69
C VAL A 39 9.94 -13.52 -7.02
N ARG A 40 10.64 -14.16 -7.96
CA ARG A 40 10.05 -14.61 -9.23
C ARG A 40 8.93 -15.63 -9.02
N ALA A 41 9.13 -16.59 -8.12
CA ALA A 41 8.17 -17.65 -7.86
C ALA A 41 6.90 -17.13 -7.19
N LEU A 42 6.98 -16.10 -6.32
CA LEU A 42 5.81 -15.43 -5.74
C LEU A 42 4.86 -14.86 -6.81
N SER A 43 5.37 -14.46 -7.98
CA SER A 43 4.54 -13.95 -9.09
C SER A 43 3.96 -15.06 -9.98
N ARG A 44 4.13 -16.35 -9.62
CA ARG A 44 3.58 -17.50 -10.35
C ARG A 44 2.25 -17.93 -9.75
N ASP A 45 1.46 -18.68 -10.51
CA ASP A 45 0.19 -19.28 -10.07
C ASP A 45 0.46 -20.53 -9.21
N THR A 46 1.07 -20.31 -8.06
CA THR A 46 1.46 -21.37 -7.14
C THR A 46 1.30 -20.88 -5.71
N ARG A 47 1.21 -21.79 -4.75
CA ARG A 47 1.14 -21.42 -3.33
C ARG A 47 2.50 -20.87 -2.87
N ALA A 48 2.48 -19.83 -2.05
CA ALA A 48 3.70 -19.20 -1.53
C ALA A 48 4.29 -19.92 -0.31
N ASN A 49 4.25 -21.25 -0.29
CA ASN A 49 5.03 -22.06 0.63
C ASN A 49 6.36 -22.50 -0.03
N CYS A 50 7.38 -22.80 0.77
CA CYS A 50 8.72 -23.10 0.25
C CYS A 50 8.81 -24.33 -0.67
N TRP A 51 7.86 -25.26 -0.60
CA TRP A 51 7.81 -26.43 -1.48
C TRP A 51 7.38 -26.02 -2.88
N ASP A 52 6.21 -25.42 -2.97
CA ASP A 52 5.61 -25.03 -4.25
C ASP A 52 6.44 -23.93 -4.94
N LEU A 53 7.00 -22.99 -4.16
CA LEU A 53 7.91 -21.97 -4.70
C LEU A 53 9.21 -22.58 -5.25
N ALA A 54 9.77 -23.58 -4.56
CA ALA A 54 10.99 -24.26 -5.03
C ALA A 54 10.74 -25.06 -6.31
N GLU A 55 9.64 -25.80 -6.38
CA GLU A 55 9.20 -26.51 -7.58
C GLU A 55 8.99 -25.54 -8.75
N ALA A 56 8.23 -24.48 -8.51
CA ALA A 56 7.99 -23.44 -9.50
C ALA A 56 9.28 -22.75 -9.98
N ALA A 57 10.32 -22.66 -9.15
CA ALA A 57 11.63 -22.12 -9.50
C ALA A 57 12.58 -23.13 -10.14
N GLY A 58 12.19 -24.41 -10.24
CA GLY A 58 13.03 -25.48 -10.80
C GLY A 58 14.13 -25.99 -9.84
N HIS A 59 13.95 -25.81 -8.52
CA HIS A 59 14.85 -26.38 -7.53
C HIS A 59 14.51 -27.86 -7.30
N GLU A 60 15.51 -28.68 -7.00
CA GLU A 60 15.36 -30.10 -6.69
C GLU A 60 14.64 -30.39 -5.36
N GLY A 61 14.44 -29.35 -4.52
CA GLY A 61 13.75 -29.47 -3.24
C GLY A 61 13.63 -28.14 -2.51
N PRO A 62 12.85 -28.10 -1.41
CA PRO A 62 12.49 -26.85 -0.72
C PRO A 62 13.61 -26.25 0.12
N HIS A 63 14.68 -27.00 0.38
CA HIS A 63 15.68 -26.67 1.40
C HIS A 63 16.33 -25.28 1.21
N ARG A 64 16.58 -24.87 -0.03
CA ARG A 64 17.18 -23.55 -0.33
C ARG A 64 16.22 -22.41 0.00
N MET A 65 14.92 -22.55 -0.34
CA MET A 65 13.89 -21.58 0.00
C MET A 65 13.65 -21.51 1.51
N GLN A 66 13.62 -22.67 2.17
CA GLN A 66 13.53 -22.74 3.64
C GLN A 66 14.74 -22.09 4.31
N ALA A 67 15.97 -22.38 3.83
CA ALA A 67 17.19 -21.78 4.35
C ALA A 67 17.23 -20.26 4.15
N LEU A 68 16.71 -19.74 3.03
CA LEU A 68 16.60 -18.30 2.77
C LEU A 68 15.80 -17.59 3.87
N LEU A 69 14.69 -18.18 4.31
CA LEU A 69 13.84 -17.60 5.35
C LEU A 69 14.38 -17.85 6.76
N ARG A 70 15.04 -19.00 7.02
CA ARG A 70 15.39 -19.44 8.37
C ARG A 70 16.86 -19.29 8.70
N SER A 71 17.75 -19.83 7.86
CA SER A 71 19.15 -20.11 8.23
C SER A 71 20.16 -19.18 7.56
N TYR A 72 19.85 -18.65 6.39
CA TYR A 72 20.76 -17.73 5.73
C TYR A 72 20.92 -16.45 6.52
N LYS A 73 22.15 -16.00 6.71
CA LYS A 73 22.46 -14.78 7.45
C LYS A 73 22.36 -13.59 6.49
N TRP A 74 21.20 -12.97 6.40
CA TRP A 74 21.01 -11.73 5.68
C TRP A 74 20.05 -10.81 6.44
N PRO A 75 20.36 -9.51 6.52
CA PRO A 75 19.59 -8.53 7.28
C PRO A 75 18.36 -8.11 6.48
N TRP A 76 17.18 -8.63 6.83
CA TRP A 76 15.93 -8.26 6.21
C TRP A 76 15.59 -6.78 6.47
N GLU A 77 16.06 -6.23 7.57
CA GLU A 77 15.95 -4.82 7.95
C GLU A 77 16.57 -3.92 6.86
N LYS A 78 17.70 -4.32 6.30
CA LYS A 78 18.32 -3.60 5.18
C LYS A 78 17.43 -3.62 3.94
N LEU A 79 16.80 -4.77 3.63
CA LEU A 79 15.86 -4.84 2.52
C LEU A 79 14.65 -3.95 2.78
N ARG A 80 14.04 -4.02 3.96
CA ARG A 80 12.97 -3.11 4.37
C ARG A 80 13.39 -1.64 4.19
N GLY A 81 14.57 -1.27 4.66
CA GLY A 81 15.11 0.10 4.52
C GLY A 81 15.35 0.55 3.08
N THR A 82 15.39 -0.36 2.09
CA THR A 82 15.47 0.01 0.67
C THR A 82 14.11 0.22 0.01
N LEU A 83 13.04 -0.30 0.62
CA LEU A 83 11.69 -0.25 0.04
C LEU A 83 11.21 1.18 -0.23
N PRO A 84 11.43 2.19 0.66
CA PRO A 84 10.99 3.56 0.40
C PRO A 84 11.58 4.15 -0.88
N ALA A 85 12.89 4.07 -1.05
CA ALA A 85 13.58 4.58 -2.24
C ALA A 85 13.18 3.82 -3.51
N LEU A 86 13.00 2.49 -3.40
CA LEU A 86 12.54 1.68 -4.52
C LEU A 86 11.08 1.99 -4.89
N ALA A 87 10.22 2.21 -3.90
CA ALA A 87 8.83 2.61 -4.11
C ALA A 87 8.76 3.96 -4.83
N ALA A 88 9.55 4.95 -4.39
CA ALA A 88 9.64 6.25 -5.05
C ALA A 88 10.14 6.14 -6.50
N ALA A 89 11.11 5.26 -6.77
CA ALA A 89 11.60 5.03 -8.13
C ALA A 89 10.58 4.35 -9.04
N CYS A 90 9.78 3.40 -8.49
CA CYS A 90 8.73 2.69 -9.24
C CYS A 90 7.42 3.49 -9.36
N LEU A 91 7.19 4.44 -8.48
CA LEU A 91 6.00 5.28 -8.36
C LEU A 91 6.42 6.74 -8.13
N PRO A 92 7.12 7.36 -9.08
CA PRO A 92 7.57 8.74 -8.91
C PRO A 92 6.38 9.69 -8.75
N ASP A 93 6.69 10.84 -8.18
CA ASP A 93 5.77 11.96 -8.11
C ASP A 93 5.42 12.46 -9.51
N ASP A 94 4.16 12.83 -9.70
CA ASP A 94 3.68 13.45 -10.94
C ASP A 94 3.59 14.97 -10.68
N PRO A 95 4.32 15.80 -11.43
CA PRO A 95 4.29 17.25 -11.25
C PRO A 95 2.89 17.85 -11.42
N ASP A 96 2.03 17.21 -12.20
CA ASP A 96 0.65 17.65 -12.45
C ASP A 96 -0.33 17.19 -11.35
N ASP A 97 0.14 16.33 -10.42
CA ASP A 97 -0.67 15.89 -9.29
C ASP A 97 -0.61 16.91 -8.13
N LEU A 98 -1.58 17.82 -8.09
CA LEU A 98 -1.68 18.85 -7.06
C LEU A 98 -1.84 18.34 -5.62
N ILE A 99 -2.24 17.08 -5.47
CA ILE A 99 -2.36 16.41 -4.17
C ILE A 99 -0.99 15.89 -3.72
N GLY A 100 -0.18 15.45 -4.67
CA GLY A 100 1.11 14.84 -4.47
C GLY A 100 1.04 13.41 -3.91
N PRO A 101 2.21 12.77 -3.73
CA PRO A 101 2.31 11.43 -3.16
C PRO A 101 1.93 11.44 -1.68
N GLY A 102 1.43 10.33 -1.19
CA GLY A 102 1.08 10.18 0.21
C GLY A 102 1.28 8.77 0.73
N ILE A 103 1.11 8.63 2.04
CA ILE A 103 1.21 7.34 2.73
C ILE A 103 -0.17 6.92 3.22
N ALA A 104 -0.61 5.74 2.83
CA ALA A 104 -1.75 5.07 3.43
C ALA A 104 -1.25 4.07 4.48
N ILE A 105 -1.70 4.24 5.72
CA ILE A 105 -1.44 3.32 6.84
C ILE A 105 -2.66 2.45 7.05
N ASP A 106 -2.43 1.16 7.13
CA ASP A 106 -3.51 0.21 7.46
C ASP A 106 -2.92 -1.08 8.02
N GLU A 107 -3.76 -1.92 8.59
CA GLU A 107 -3.35 -3.21 9.15
C GLU A 107 -3.99 -4.38 8.41
N THR A 108 -3.29 -5.50 8.44
CA THR A 108 -3.86 -6.75 7.95
C THR A 108 -3.41 -7.92 8.80
N ALA A 109 -4.28 -8.93 8.90
CA ALA A 109 -4.03 -10.16 9.63
C ALA A 109 -3.58 -11.27 8.68
N ASP A 110 -2.59 -12.03 9.16
CA ASP A 110 -2.12 -13.27 8.57
C ASP A 110 -2.56 -14.43 9.49
N LEU A 111 -3.55 -15.21 9.06
CA LEU A 111 -4.16 -16.26 9.85
C LEU A 111 -3.18 -17.40 10.08
N ARG A 112 -3.04 -17.85 11.33
CA ARG A 112 -2.08 -18.89 11.71
C ARG A 112 -2.74 -20.02 12.47
N LYS A 113 -2.28 -21.23 12.17
CA LYS A 113 -2.66 -22.42 12.95
C LYS A 113 -1.62 -22.68 14.03
N GLY A 114 -2.05 -22.83 15.27
CA GLY A 114 -1.18 -23.09 16.41
C GLY A 114 -0.48 -21.85 16.96
N SER A 115 0.19 -22.00 18.09
CA SER A 115 0.73 -20.92 18.93
C SER A 115 2.22 -20.63 18.73
N SER A 116 2.91 -21.38 17.86
CA SER A 116 4.39 -21.32 17.75
C SER A 116 4.91 -20.28 16.75
N THR A 117 4.02 -19.61 15.99
CA THR A 117 4.46 -18.54 15.10
C THR A 117 4.70 -17.27 15.90
N ALA A 118 5.82 -16.61 15.67
CA ALA A 118 6.15 -15.36 16.34
C ALA A 118 5.00 -14.35 16.24
N CYS A 119 4.64 -13.73 17.35
CA CYS A 119 3.57 -12.74 17.49
C CYS A 119 2.16 -13.25 17.17
N ALA A 120 1.94 -14.55 16.95
CA ALA A 120 0.60 -15.10 16.73
C ALA A 120 -0.19 -15.15 18.05
N ALA A 121 -1.39 -14.59 18.03
CA ALA A 121 -2.32 -14.59 19.16
C ALA A 121 -3.77 -14.45 18.63
N PRO A 122 -4.78 -14.79 19.44
CA PRO A 122 -6.17 -14.44 19.13
C PRO A 122 -6.32 -12.91 19.05
N GLN A 123 -6.68 -12.42 17.87
CA GLN A 123 -6.87 -11.00 17.57
C GLN A 123 -8.03 -10.83 16.59
N HIS A 124 -8.65 -9.65 16.56
CA HIS A 124 -9.64 -9.34 15.55
C HIS A 124 -8.99 -9.33 14.16
N ALA A 125 -9.47 -10.19 13.27
CA ALA A 125 -9.02 -10.26 11.90
C ALA A 125 -10.08 -9.65 10.97
N GLY A 126 -9.80 -8.49 10.39
CA GLY A 126 -10.74 -7.80 9.48
C GLY A 126 -11.16 -8.67 8.28
N VAL A 127 -10.30 -9.60 7.84
CA VAL A 127 -10.59 -10.54 6.75
C VAL A 127 -11.78 -11.47 7.06
N THR A 128 -11.93 -11.89 8.32
CA THR A 128 -13.02 -12.78 8.75
C THR A 128 -14.09 -12.06 9.56
N GLY A 129 -13.82 -10.83 10.00
CA GLY A 129 -14.69 -10.09 10.91
C GLY A 129 -14.81 -10.72 12.31
N LYS A 130 -13.89 -11.62 12.67
CA LYS A 130 -13.92 -12.41 13.92
C LYS A 130 -12.57 -12.34 14.62
N VAL A 131 -12.56 -12.80 15.88
CA VAL A 131 -11.32 -13.07 16.60
C VAL A 131 -10.73 -14.39 16.10
N GLU A 132 -9.56 -14.31 15.50
CA GLU A 132 -8.83 -15.43 14.92
C GLU A 132 -7.40 -15.47 15.46
N ASN A 133 -6.78 -16.65 15.49
CA ASN A 133 -5.37 -16.75 15.78
C ASN A 133 -4.57 -16.26 14.57
N CYS A 134 -3.94 -15.10 14.69
CA CYS A 134 -3.26 -14.44 13.58
C CYS A 134 -2.04 -13.63 14.03
N VAL A 135 -1.19 -13.31 13.08
CA VAL A 135 -0.16 -12.28 13.20
C VAL A 135 -0.69 -11.02 12.55
N THR A 136 -0.77 -9.93 13.30
CA THR A 136 -1.20 -8.64 12.78
C THR A 136 0.01 -7.81 12.34
N TRP A 137 -0.11 -7.18 11.19
CA TRP A 137 0.92 -6.35 10.60
C TRP A 137 0.39 -4.96 10.34
N VAL A 138 1.20 -3.94 10.61
CA VAL A 138 0.95 -2.55 10.22
C VAL A 138 1.80 -2.26 8.99
N PHE A 139 1.17 -1.78 7.93
CA PHE A 139 1.83 -1.45 6.66
C PHE A 139 1.69 0.02 6.34
N ALA A 140 2.77 0.59 5.79
CA ALA A 140 2.75 1.84 5.07
C ALA A 140 2.84 1.58 3.57
N ALA A 141 1.90 2.12 2.81
CA ALA A 141 1.91 2.06 1.35
C ALA A 141 2.11 3.46 0.78
N LEU A 142 3.10 3.61 -0.11
CA LEU A 142 3.22 4.80 -0.94
C LEU A 142 2.09 4.79 -1.97
N VAL A 143 1.39 5.90 -2.09
CA VAL A 143 0.27 6.11 -3.03
C VAL A 143 0.56 7.33 -3.89
N THR A 144 0.53 7.13 -5.21
CA THR A 144 0.64 8.18 -6.23
C THR A 144 -0.50 8.01 -7.26
N VAL A 145 -0.60 8.91 -8.23
CA VAL A 145 -1.52 8.73 -9.36
C VAL A 145 -1.16 7.51 -10.23
N LEU A 146 0.11 7.09 -10.22
CA LEU A 146 0.61 5.95 -10.97
C LEU A 146 0.29 4.61 -10.30
N GLY A 147 -0.10 4.60 -9.03
CA GLY A 147 -0.45 3.41 -8.28
C GLY A 147 -0.02 3.44 -6.82
N GLN A 148 0.11 2.26 -6.26
CA GLN A 148 0.47 2.08 -4.84
C GLN A 148 1.31 0.83 -4.63
N ALA A 149 2.16 0.85 -3.61
CA ALA A 149 2.95 -0.30 -3.17
C ALA A 149 3.37 -0.16 -1.71
N TRP A 150 3.58 -1.28 -1.03
CA TRP A 150 4.16 -1.26 0.31
C TRP A 150 5.57 -0.67 0.29
N CYS A 151 5.82 0.29 1.16
CA CYS A 151 7.13 0.89 1.33
C CYS A 151 7.72 0.69 2.73
N ASP A 152 6.89 0.29 3.70
CA ASP A 152 7.34 -0.10 5.04
C ASP A 152 6.32 -1.03 5.72
N PHE A 153 6.77 -1.76 6.77
CA PHE A 153 5.93 -2.66 7.54
C PHE A 153 6.52 -2.94 8.92
N ASP A 154 5.65 -3.22 9.89
CA ASP A 154 6.04 -3.74 11.21
C ASP A 154 5.08 -4.84 11.66
N VAL A 155 5.61 -5.79 12.44
CA VAL A 155 4.81 -6.82 13.12
C VAL A 155 4.29 -6.24 14.43
N TYR A 156 3.00 -6.31 14.65
CA TYR A 156 2.43 -6.04 15.95
C TYR A 156 2.72 -7.21 16.90
N MET A 157 3.40 -6.94 18.00
CA MET A 157 3.67 -7.92 19.04
C MET A 157 2.61 -7.79 20.14
N PRO A 158 1.69 -8.76 20.29
CA PRO A 158 0.70 -8.71 21.37
C PRO A 158 1.33 -8.75 22.76
N ASP A 159 0.69 -8.11 23.74
CA ASP A 159 1.16 -7.98 25.12
C ASP A 159 1.55 -9.33 25.76
N GLY A 160 0.79 -10.40 25.48
CA GLY A 160 1.13 -11.75 25.95
C GLY A 160 2.45 -12.31 25.40
N TRP A 161 2.93 -11.81 24.26
CA TRP A 161 4.26 -12.11 23.75
C TRP A 161 5.33 -11.23 24.40
N ALA A 162 5.01 -9.96 24.62
CA ALA A 162 5.94 -9.01 25.23
C ALA A 162 6.36 -9.45 26.64
N LYS A 163 5.44 -10.07 27.37
CA LYS A 163 5.61 -10.53 28.77
C LYS A 163 6.20 -11.96 28.91
N ASP A 164 6.47 -12.67 27.80
CA ASP A 164 6.95 -14.06 27.82
C ASP A 164 8.34 -14.17 27.16
N PRO A 165 9.43 -13.98 27.92
CA PRO A 165 10.78 -13.99 27.38
C PRO A 165 11.19 -15.35 26.79
N GLU A 166 10.77 -16.48 27.40
CA GLU A 166 11.09 -17.81 26.86
C GLU A 166 10.43 -18.04 25.48
N ARG A 167 9.19 -17.63 25.37
CA ARG A 167 8.46 -17.73 24.11
C ARG A 167 9.05 -16.85 23.03
N ARG A 168 9.50 -15.64 23.39
CA ARG A 168 10.21 -14.71 22.51
C ARG A 168 11.50 -15.32 21.99
N GLU A 169 12.33 -15.86 22.89
CA GLU A 169 13.58 -16.52 22.53
C GLU A 169 13.36 -17.69 21.56
N LYS A 170 12.43 -18.60 21.89
CA LYS A 170 12.08 -19.75 21.02
C LYS A 170 11.59 -19.32 19.63
N ALA A 171 10.91 -18.19 19.52
CA ALA A 171 10.45 -17.63 18.26
C ALA A 171 11.48 -16.77 17.54
N GLY A 172 12.64 -16.51 18.16
CA GLY A 172 13.72 -15.67 17.65
C GLY A 172 13.32 -14.19 17.55
N ILE A 173 12.48 -13.71 18.47
CA ILE A 173 12.15 -12.28 18.59
C ILE A 173 13.35 -11.58 19.22
N PRO A 174 13.87 -10.48 18.61
CA PRO A 174 15.00 -9.76 19.19
C PRO A 174 14.74 -9.30 20.62
N GLU A 175 15.74 -9.43 21.49
CA GLU A 175 15.64 -9.04 22.89
C GLU A 175 15.27 -7.56 23.05
N GLY A 176 15.88 -6.69 22.25
CA GLY A 176 15.61 -5.25 22.23
C GLY A 176 14.31 -4.82 21.54
N LEU A 177 13.49 -5.76 21.04
CA LEU A 177 12.19 -5.38 20.48
C LEU A 177 11.20 -5.14 21.62
N GLU A 178 10.82 -3.90 21.82
CA GLU A 178 9.85 -3.51 22.84
C GLU A 178 8.40 -3.64 22.33
N PHE A 179 7.47 -3.71 23.28
CA PHE A 179 6.04 -3.62 22.97
C PHE A 179 5.72 -2.23 22.42
N ALA A 180 4.95 -2.20 21.34
CA ALA A 180 4.39 -0.96 20.79
C ALA A 180 2.96 -1.21 20.33
N THR A 181 2.08 -0.25 20.56
CA THR A 181 0.72 -0.24 20.02
C THR A 181 0.75 -0.05 18.50
N LYS A 182 -0.34 -0.38 17.82
CA LYS A 182 -0.42 -0.17 16.37
C LYS A 182 -0.23 1.31 15.95
N PRO A 183 -0.82 2.31 16.66
CA PRO A 183 -0.52 3.71 16.39
C PRO A 183 0.96 4.09 16.58
N GLU A 184 1.61 3.59 17.63
CA GLU A 184 3.05 3.82 17.84
C GLU A 184 3.91 3.22 16.71
N LEU A 185 3.57 2.03 16.22
CA LEU A 185 4.20 1.44 15.05
C LEU A 185 4.00 2.32 13.81
N ALA A 186 2.79 2.85 13.60
CA ALA A 186 2.50 3.76 12.48
C ALA A 186 3.29 5.08 12.60
N ILE A 187 3.39 5.67 13.80
CA ILE A 187 4.22 6.85 14.06
C ILE A 187 5.69 6.57 13.71
N ALA A 188 6.19 5.41 14.15
CA ALA A 188 7.56 5.00 13.85
C ALA A 188 7.78 4.82 12.34
N GLN A 189 6.80 4.27 11.60
CA GLN A 189 6.86 4.14 10.15
C GLN A 189 6.89 5.51 9.47
N VAL A 190 5.97 6.42 9.79
CA VAL A 190 5.92 7.77 9.19
C VAL A 190 7.23 8.51 9.42
N ARG A 191 7.77 8.48 10.64
CA ARG A 191 9.07 9.09 10.97
C ARG A 191 10.23 8.44 10.21
N ARG A 192 10.24 7.12 10.11
CA ARG A 192 11.27 6.35 9.40
C ARG A 192 11.27 6.63 7.91
N LEU A 193 10.08 6.73 7.31
CA LEU A 193 9.92 7.08 5.89
C LEU A 193 10.39 8.50 5.59
N ALA A 194 10.06 9.47 6.46
CA ALA A 194 10.54 10.84 6.34
C ALA A 194 12.08 10.92 6.51
N ALA A 195 12.64 10.24 7.51
CA ALA A 195 14.08 10.16 7.73
C ALA A 195 14.82 9.44 6.58
N ALA A 196 14.18 8.50 5.89
CA ALA A 196 14.72 7.87 4.68
C ALA A 196 14.68 8.79 3.43
N GLY A 197 14.19 10.01 3.57
CA GLY A 197 14.09 10.98 2.47
C GLY A 197 12.96 10.68 1.47
N LEU A 198 12.00 9.81 1.84
CA LEU A 198 10.82 9.60 1.00
C LEU A 198 9.97 10.87 0.99
N ARG A 199 9.66 11.35 -0.21
CA ARG A 199 8.80 12.53 -0.39
C ARG A 199 7.34 12.11 -0.36
N PHE A 200 6.57 12.65 0.57
CA PHE A 200 5.13 12.50 0.64
C PHE A 200 4.50 13.71 1.34
N CYS A 201 3.26 14.00 1.02
CA CYS A 201 2.58 15.24 1.38
C CYS A 201 1.45 15.01 2.39
N TRP A 202 0.96 13.80 2.49
CA TRP A 202 -0.19 13.47 3.31
C TRP A 202 -0.12 12.03 3.83
N VAL A 203 -0.85 11.80 4.92
CA VAL A 203 -1.07 10.49 5.53
C VAL A 203 -2.57 10.23 5.64
N ALA A 204 -3.00 9.05 5.25
CA ALA A 204 -4.37 8.60 5.46
C ALA A 204 -4.37 7.27 6.24
N ALA A 205 -5.26 7.15 7.21
CA ALA A 205 -5.35 5.98 8.07
C ALA A 205 -6.79 5.73 8.53
N ASP A 206 -7.03 4.55 9.09
CA ASP A 206 -8.32 4.17 9.61
C ASP A 206 -8.61 4.69 11.03
N GLU A 207 -9.69 4.20 11.64
CA GLU A 207 -10.18 4.64 12.95
C GLU A 207 -9.20 4.31 14.09
N VAL A 208 -8.44 3.23 14.00
CA VAL A 208 -7.47 2.84 15.04
C VAL A 208 -6.41 3.93 15.22
N TYR A 209 -5.95 4.49 14.10
CA TYR A 209 -4.95 5.57 14.08
C TYR A 209 -5.59 6.94 14.27
N GLY A 210 -6.80 7.13 13.73
CA GLY A 210 -7.51 8.41 13.82
C GLY A 210 -7.89 8.80 15.25
N ARG A 211 -8.12 7.84 16.14
CA ARG A 211 -8.37 8.10 17.57
C ARG A 211 -7.11 8.57 18.32
N CYS A 212 -5.92 8.22 17.83
CA CYS A 212 -4.66 8.53 18.51
C CYS A 212 -4.23 9.98 18.25
N GLY A 213 -4.19 10.79 19.29
CA GLY A 213 -3.71 12.18 19.24
C GLY A 213 -2.25 12.25 18.81
N GLU A 214 -1.42 11.43 19.40
CA GLU A 214 0.03 11.37 19.17
C GLU A 214 0.34 11.04 17.71
N PHE A 215 -0.49 10.23 17.05
CA PHE A 215 -0.33 9.94 15.61
C PHE A 215 -0.57 11.19 14.76
N ARG A 216 -1.62 11.95 15.05
CA ARG A 216 -1.94 13.20 14.35
C ARG A 216 -0.87 14.27 14.63
N ASP A 217 -0.39 14.35 15.88
CA ASP A 217 0.68 15.28 16.27
C ASP A 217 2.00 14.94 15.58
N ALA A 218 2.31 13.66 15.40
CA ALA A 218 3.48 13.23 14.64
C ALA A 218 3.36 13.65 13.15
N CYS A 219 2.18 13.57 12.55
CA CYS A 219 1.93 14.06 11.20
C CYS A 219 2.10 15.58 11.12
N ARG A 220 1.54 16.34 12.10
CA ARG A 220 1.68 17.81 12.18
C ARG A 220 3.14 18.23 12.34
N ALA A 221 3.90 17.57 13.20
CA ALA A 221 5.31 17.85 13.43
C ALA A 221 6.17 17.66 12.16
N LEU A 222 5.75 16.81 11.25
CA LEU A 222 6.38 16.57 9.95
C LEU A 222 5.74 17.37 8.80
N TRP A 223 4.84 18.31 9.10
CA TRP A 223 4.12 19.13 8.10
C TRP A 223 3.38 18.31 7.05
N LEU A 224 2.84 17.15 7.46
CA LEU A 224 2.07 16.25 6.62
C LEU A 224 0.58 16.49 6.83
N ALA A 225 -0.15 16.74 5.77
CA ALA A 225 -1.61 16.72 5.84
C ALA A 225 -2.08 15.34 6.29
N TYR A 226 -3.19 15.28 7.02
CA TYR A 226 -3.80 13.98 7.32
C TYR A 226 -5.30 13.96 7.05
N VAL A 227 -5.78 12.77 6.69
CA VAL A 227 -7.20 12.42 6.59
C VAL A 227 -7.36 11.07 7.26
N VAL A 228 -7.86 11.07 8.50
CA VAL A 228 -7.98 9.86 9.31
C VAL A 228 -9.43 9.62 9.69
N ILE A 229 -9.88 8.36 9.65
CA ILE A 229 -11.24 8.00 10.08
C ILE A 229 -11.31 8.13 11.61
N ILE A 230 -12.42 8.68 12.08
CA ILE A 230 -12.74 8.76 13.51
C ILE A 230 -14.13 8.11 13.76
N PRO A 231 -14.40 7.61 14.97
CA PRO A 231 -15.70 7.07 15.30
C PRO A 231 -16.77 8.17 15.40
N CYS A 232 -18.03 7.79 15.27
CA CYS A 232 -19.15 8.69 15.32
C CYS A 232 -19.28 9.46 16.67
N ASP A 233 -18.80 8.88 17.75
CA ASP A 233 -18.82 9.48 19.09
C ASP A 233 -17.54 10.28 19.43
N TYR A 234 -16.60 10.40 18.48
CA TYR A 234 -15.40 11.21 18.68
C TYR A 234 -15.76 12.67 18.95
N ARG A 235 -15.12 13.26 19.95
CA ARG A 235 -15.38 14.66 20.35
C ARG A 235 -14.53 15.61 19.54
N VAL A 236 -15.17 16.51 18.83
CA VAL A 236 -14.56 17.54 17.98
C VAL A 236 -14.88 18.92 18.56
N THR A 237 -13.87 19.77 18.71
CA THR A 237 -14.04 21.16 19.14
C THR A 237 -14.32 22.01 17.90
N ILE A 238 -15.59 22.42 17.72
CA ILE A 238 -16.03 23.18 16.54
C ILE A 238 -15.94 24.71 16.73
N ALA A 239 -15.83 25.17 17.94
CA ALA A 239 -15.59 26.58 18.29
C ALA A 239 -14.97 26.65 19.68
N LYS A 240 -14.47 27.83 20.07
CA LYS A 240 -14.02 28.07 21.44
C LYS A 240 -15.15 27.66 22.39
N ASP A 241 -14.87 26.79 23.33
CA ASP A 241 -15.80 26.27 24.35
C ASP A 241 -16.98 25.41 23.81
N LYS A 242 -16.98 25.03 22.52
CA LYS A 242 -18.02 24.16 21.96
C LYS A 242 -17.44 22.85 21.43
N VAL A 243 -17.60 21.81 22.23
CA VAL A 243 -17.22 20.43 21.88
C VAL A 243 -18.48 19.63 21.59
N ILE A 244 -18.53 18.98 20.44
CA ILE A 244 -19.62 18.09 20.04
C ILE A 244 -19.10 16.71 19.65
N ARG A 245 -19.96 15.70 19.65
CA ARG A 245 -19.65 14.42 19.01
C ARG A 245 -19.73 14.61 17.48
N ALA A 246 -18.94 13.84 16.73
CA ALA A 246 -18.92 13.92 15.27
C ALA A 246 -20.31 13.67 14.65
N ASP A 247 -21.10 12.73 15.19
CA ASP A 247 -22.47 12.44 14.72
C ASP A 247 -23.47 13.59 14.97
N GLN A 248 -23.25 14.40 16.02
CA GLN A 248 -24.07 15.56 16.33
C GLN A 248 -23.88 16.72 15.33
N ALA A 249 -22.85 16.66 14.49
CA ALA A 249 -22.64 17.63 13.43
C ALA A 249 -23.50 17.37 12.18
N VAL A 250 -24.05 16.16 12.03
CA VAL A 250 -24.82 15.75 10.82
C VAL A 250 -26.04 16.59 10.55
N PRO A 251 -26.90 16.95 11.53
CA PRO A 251 -28.12 17.73 11.26
C PRO A 251 -27.87 19.13 10.69
N GLY A 252 -26.72 19.74 11.00
CA GLY A 252 -26.35 21.09 10.51
C GLY A 252 -25.40 21.04 9.29
N ALA A 253 -25.11 19.86 8.76
CA ALA A 253 -24.13 19.71 7.69
C ALA A 253 -24.77 19.96 6.31
N VAL A 254 -24.09 20.76 5.49
CA VAL A 254 -24.46 20.95 4.09
C VAL A 254 -23.69 19.93 3.24
N PHE A 255 -24.42 19.01 2.60
CA PHE A 255 -23.85 17.94 1.82
C PHE A 255 -23.80 18.29 0.34
N GLU A 256 -22.65 18.01 -0.27
CA GLU A 256 -22.43 18.12 -1.72
C GLU A 256 -22.06 16.76 -2.29
N ARG A 257 -22.66 16.41 -3.44
CA ARG A 257 -22.32 15.17 -4.14
C ARG A 257 -21.02 15.31 -4.89
N ARG A 258 -20.00 14.55 -4.47
CA ARG A 258 -18.67 14.58 -5.07
C ARG A 258 -18.08 13.19 -5.22
N SER A 259 -17.21 13.00 -6.23
CA SER A 259 -16.45 11.78 -6.40
C SER A 259 -15.16 11.81 -5.57
N CYS A 260 -14.84 10.71 -4.91
CA CYS A 260 -13.55 10.51 -4.24
C CYS A 260 -12.55 9.71 -5.10
N GLY A 261 -12.69 9.74 -6.41
CA GLY A 261 -11.84 9.03 -7.36
C GLY A 261 -12.55 7.85 -8.04
N ASN A 262 -11.82 7.14 -8.86
CA ASN A 262 -12.35 6.03 -9.64
C ASN A 262 -12.19 4.69 -8.91
N GLY A 263 -13.21 3.85 -8.99
CA GLY A 263 -13.18 2.45 -8.63
C GLY A 263 -13.27 1.54 -9.85
N THR A 264 -13.34 0.24 -9.64
CA THR A 264 -13.50 -0.75 -10.74
C THR A 264 -14.78 -0.58 -11.55
N LYS A 265 -15.79 0.08 -10.98
CA LYS A 265 -17.11 0.35 -11.60
C LYS A 265 -17.29 1.81 -12.01
N GLY A 266 -16.23 2.59 -12.12
CA GLY A 266 -16.25 4.02 -12.42
C GLY A 266 -16.13 4.92 -11.19
N PRO A 267 -16.50 6.23 -11.30
CA PRO A 267 -16.37 7.19 -10.21
C PRO A 267 -17.13 6.78 -8.95
N ARG A 268 -16.48 6.92 -7.80
CA ARG A 268 -17.04 6.62 -6.48
C ARG A 268 -17.64 7.88 -5.89
N TYR A 269 -18.94 8.08 -6.11
CA TYR A 269 -19.67 9.20 -5.54
C TYR A 269 -20.05 8.94 -4.09
N GLY A 270 -20.13 10.02 -3.31
CA GLY A 270 -20.72 10.12 -2.00
C GLY A 270 -21.21 11.54 -1.79
N ASP A 271 -22.07 11.74 -0.82
CA ASP A 271 -22.42 13.07 -0.36
C ASP A 271 -21.48 13.46 0.76
N TRP A 272 -20.85 14.61 0.66
CA TRP A 272 -19.79 15.05 1.53
C TRP A 272 -20.09 16.40 2.16
N ALA A 273 -19.77 16.57 3.42
CA ALA A 273 -19.85 17.85 4.13
C ALA A 273 -18.51 18.12 4.83
N LEU A 274 -18.09 19.37 4.82
CA LEU A 274 -16.87 19.83 5.52
C LEU A 274 -17.26 20.86 6.56
N ILE A 275 -16.89 20.60 7.82
CA ILE A 275 -17.20 21.45 8.96
C ILE A 275 -15.89 21.94 9.56
N ALA A 276 -15.76 23.26 9.72
CA ALA A 276 -14.61 23.86 10.39
C ALA A 276 -14.57 23.47 11.87
N THR A 277 -13.37 23.30 12.41
CA THR A 277 -13.13 23.10 13.85
C THR A 277 -12.60 24.41 14.47
N ALA A 278 -12.32 24.39 15.76
CA ALA A 278 -11.69 25.53 16.44
C ALA A 278 -10.24 25.78 15.95
N ASP A 279 -9.57 24.75 15.42
CA ASP A 279 -8.30 24.89 14.70
C ASP A 279 -8.59 25.29 13.25
N PRO A 280 -8.10 26.46 12.77
CA PRO A 280 -8.43 26.97 11.43
C PRO A 280 -7.94 26.07 10.29
N ARG A 281 -7.08 25.11 10.58
CA ARG A 281 -6.52 24.16 9.58
C ARG A 281 -7.02 22.75 9.76
N GLU A 282 -7.83 22.48 10.78
CA GLU A 282 -8.46 21.18 11.04
C GLU A 282 -9.95 21.21 10.72
N PHE A 283 -10.45 20.12 10.18
CA PHE A 283 -11.85 20.02 9.71
C PHE A 283 -12.42 18.65 10.05
N LEU A 284 -13.70 18.62 10.33
CA LEU A 284 -14.51 17.41 10.34
C LEU A 284 -15.10 17.22 8.94
N LEU A 285 -14.65 16.17 8.23
CA LEU A 285 -15.21 15.77 6.94
C LEU A 285 -16.19 14.62 7.19
N ILE A 286 -17.40 14.76 6.69
CA ILE A 286 -18.45 13.74 6.81
C ILE A 286 -18.78 13.21 5.41
N ARG A 287 -18.78 11.88 5.26
CA ARG A 287 -19.25 11.19 4.06
C ARG A 287 -20.56 10.48 4.35
N ARG A 288 -21.56 10.62 3.48
CA ARG A 288 -22.82 9.88 3.51
C ARG A 288 -22.93 8.98 2.27
N LEU A 289 -23.37 7.72 2.50
CA LEU A 289 -23.66 6.75 1.46
C LEU A 289 -25.08 6.22 1.61
N ASP A 290 -25.96 6.51 0.65
CA ASP A 290 -27.39 6.26 0.71
C ASP A 290 -27.84 4.80 0.85
N ARG A 291 -26.94 3.82 0.73
CA ARG A 291 -27.28 2.39 0.67
C ARG A 291 -26.73 1.56 1.83
N GLU A 292 -26.15 2.17 2.84
CA GLU A 292 -25.55 1.47 3.98
C GLU A 292 -26.41 1.59 5.23
N LYS A 293 -26.39 0.53 6.08
CA LYS A 293 -27.07 0.54 7.40
C LYS A 293 -26.52 1.66 8.28
N ASN A 294 -25.23 1.99 8.12
CA ASN A 294 -24.56 3.10 8.78
C ASN A 294 -24.02 4.05 7.70
N PRO A 295 -24.84 5.00 7.23
CA PRO A 295 -24.53 5.77 6.03
C PRO A 295 -23.39 6.77 6.21
N TYR A 296 -22.98 7.06 7.46
CA TYR A 296 -21.99 8.10 7.74
C TYR A 296 -20.61 7.52 8.07
N THR A 297 -19.61 8.14 7.47
CA THR A 297 -18.19 7.97 7.86
C THR A 297 -17.65 9.34 8.22
N PHE A 298 -16.95 9.43 9.33
CA PHE A 298 -16.37 10.67 9.86
C PHE A 298 -14.86 10.63 9.71
N TYR A 299 -14.29 11.76 9.28
CA TYR A 299 -12.86 11.94 9.15
C TYR A 299 -12.43 13.20 9.87
N LEU A 300 -11.32 13.13 10.58
CA LEU A 300 -10.60 14.32 11.02
C LEU A 300 -9.51 14.63 9.99
N CYS A 301 -9.51 15.85 9.50
CA CYS A 301 -8.66 16.29 8.41
C CYS A 301 -7.86 17.51 8.85
N TRP A 302 -6.59 17.54 8.51
CA TRP A 302 -5.75 18.70 8.74
C TRP A 302 -4.81 18.90 7.55
N ALA A 303 -4.50 20.16 7.24
CA ALA A 303 -3.53 20.50 6.20
C ALA A 303 -2.59 21.59 6.67
N PRO A 304 -1.26 21.44 6.49
CA PRO A 304 -0.31 22.47 6.87
C PRO A 304 -0.49 23.75 6.06
N GLU A 305 0.09 24.82 6.53
CA GLU A 305 0.17 26.07 5.77
C GLU A 305 0.82 25.84 4.41
N GLY A 306 0.33 26.50 3.36
CA GLY A 306 0.77 26.26 1.98
C GLY A 306 0.10 25.08 1.26
N ARG A 307 -0.69 24.26 1.95
CA ARG A 307 -1.52 23.21 1.32
C ARG A 307 -3.00 23.61 1.31
N PRO A 308 -3.76 23.20 0.26
CA PRO A 308 -5.19 23.46 0.22
C PRO A 308 -5.92 22.83 1.41
N ALA A 309 -6.68 23.64 2.17
CA ALA A 309 -7.56 23.14 3.23
C ALA A 309 -9.01 23.12 2.72
N THR A 310 -9.26 22.42 1.62
CA THR A 310 -10.55 22.39 0.92
C THR A 310 -11.19 21.01 0.96
N MET A 311 -12.51 20.98 0.84
CA MET A 311 -13.27 19.73 0.78
C MET A 311 -12.76 18.81 -0.34
N THR A 312 -12.48 19.36 -1.53
CA THR A 312 -11.95 18.58 -2.67
C THR A 312 -10.60 17.94 -2.34
N TYR A 313 -9.69 18.67 -1.69
CA TYR A 313 -8.38 18.16 -1.28
C TYR A 313 -8.55 16.96 -0.33
N PHE A 314 -9.33 17.11 0.71
CA PHE A 314 -9.54 16.06 1.72
C PHE A 314 -10.30 14.85 1.15
N ILE A 315 -11.31 15.06 0.31
CA ILE A 315 -12.05 13.99 -0.37
C ILE A 315 -11.09 13.16 -1.26
N THR A 316 -10.19 13.82 -1.97
CA THR A 316 -9.22 13.13 -2.83
C THR A 316 -8.29 12.25 -2.01
N ILE A 317 -7.75 12.76 -0.89
CA ILE A 317 -6.91 11.97 0.03
C ILE A 317 -7.71 10.80 0.62
N ALA A 318 -8.94 11.03 1.10
CA ALA A 318 -9.81 9.97 1.61
C ALA A 318 -10.05 8.88 0.55
N GLY A 319 -10.21 9.28 -0.72
CA GLY A 319 -10.33 8.37 -1.84
C GLY A 319 -9.05 7.58 -2.14
N ARG A 320 -7.89 8.21 -1.95
CA ARG A 320 -6.58 7.59 -2.15
C ARG A 320 -6.16 6.63 -1.03
N ARG A 321 -6.85 6.59 0.12
CA ARG A 321 -6.64 5.56 1.14
C ARG A 321 -7.11 4.18 0.67
N TRP A 322 -8.27 4.12 -0.01
CA TRP A 322 -8.85 2.86 -0.48
C TRP A 322 -7.89 1.93 -1.25
N PRO A 323 -6.97 2.42 -2.10
CA PRO A 323 -6.00 1.57 -2.77
C PRO A 323 -5.12 0.70 -1.86
N VAL A 324 -4.96 1.03 -0.55
CA VAL A 324 -4.21 0.17 0.37
C VAL A 324 -4.84 -1.23 0.48
N GLU A 325 -6.16 -1.32 0.47
CA GLU A 325 -6.87 -2.61 0.47
C GLU A 325 -6.58 -3.43 -0.81
N VAL A 326 -6.36 -2.73 -1.94
CA VAL A 326 -5.92 -3.37 -3.19
C VAL A 326 -4.50 -3.90 -3.07
N THR A 327 -3.61 -3.21 -2.34
CA THR A 327 -2.25 -3.73 -2.09
C THR A 327 -2.29 -5.00 -1.26
N PHE A 328 -3.12 -5.06 -0.22
CA PHE A 328 -3.31 -6.27 0.59
C PHE A 328 -3.90 -7.42 -0.24
N LYS A 329 -4.93 -7.12 -1.03
CA LYS A 329 -5.53 -8.11 -1.91
C LYS A 329 -4.52 -8.65 -2.92
N THR A 330 -3.73 -7.79 -3.55
CA THR A 330 -2.68 -8.22 -4.48
C THR A 330 -1.62 -9.07 -3.78
N ALA A 331 -1.19 -8.66 -2.58
CA ALA A 331 -0.21 -9.41 -1.81
C ALA A 331 -0.72 -10.79 -1.41
N LYS A 332 -1.98 -10.93 -1.00
CA LYS A 332 -2.60 -12.21 -0.61
C LYS A 332 -2.99 -13.06 -1.81
N ASP A 333 -3.80 -12.52 -2.72
CA ASP A 333 -4.40 -13.30 -3.81
C ASP A 333 -3.41 -13.60 -4.95
N THR A 334 -2.44 -12.70 -5.19
CA THR A 334 -1.51 -12.83 -6.32
C THR A 334 -0.13 -13.32 -5.91
N LEU A 335 0.39 -12.81 -4.78
CA LEU A 335 1.72 -13.14 -4.30
C LEU A 335 1.72 -14.16 -3.15
N GLY A 336 0.55 -14.50 -2.61
CA GLY A 336 0.40 -15.50 -1.55
C GLY A 336 1.08 -15.13 -0.23
N TRP A 337 1.14 -13.84 0.09
CA TRP A 337 1.80 -13.36 1.30
C TRP A 337 1.35 -14.07 2.58
N ASP A 338 0.08 -14.39 2.72
CA ASP A 338 -0.53 -15.07 3.87
C ASP A 338 -0.44 -16.61 3.80
N GLN A 339 0.25 -17.17 2.80
CA GLN A 339 0.41 -18.61 2.61
C GLN A 339 1.76 -19.13 3.11
N SER A 340 2.63 -18.26 3.59
CA SER A 340 3.95 -18.63 4.12
C SER A 340 3.82 -19.44 5.40
N GLN A 341 4.63 -20.51 5.50
CA GLN A 341 4.70 -21.37 6.70
C GLN A 341 5.88 -21.01 7.63
N ALA A 342 6.52 -19.86 7.41
CA ALA A 342 7.56 -19.35 8.30
C ALA A 342 6.98 -19.09 9.70
N ARG A 343 7.74 -19.48 10.75
CA ARG A 343 7.28 -19.36 12.14
C ARG A 343 8.17 -18.44 12.98
N THR A 344 9.46 -18.35 12.69
CA THR A 344 10.37 -17.48 13.41
C THR A 344 10.14 -16.02 13.03
N TYR A 345 10.44 -15.09 13.94
CA TYR A 345 10.31 -13.65 13.71
C TYR A 345 11.07 -13.21 12.45
N ALA A 346 12.36 -13.56 12.37
CA ALA A 346 13.14 -13.26 11.17
C ALA A 346 12.55 -13.89 9.90
N GLY A 347 11.98 -15.09 9.99
CA GLY A 347 11.39 -15.82 8.86
C GLY A 347 10.16 -15.13 8.30
N ILE A 348 9.23 -14.68 9.16
CA ILE A 348 8.03 -13.95 8.73
C ILE A 348 8.39 -12.57 8.18
N CYS A 349 9.34 -11.86 8.79
CA CYS A 349 9.81 -10.56 8.31
C CYS A 349 10.53 -10.68 6.96
N ARG A 350 11.38 -11.70 6.78
CA ARG A 350 12.06 -11.99 5.50
C ARG A 350 11.07 -12.27 4.38
N HIS A 351 10.06 -13.09 4.66
CA HIS A 351 9.00 -13.35 3.70
C HIS A 351 8.27 -12.07 3.31
N THR A 352 7.87 -11.26 4.28
CA THR A 352 7.17 -9.98 4.04
C THR A 352 8.03 -9.01 3.23
N ALA A 353 9.31 -8.87 3.55
CA ALA A 353 10.24 -8.02 2.80
C ALA A 353 10.41 -8.48 1.34
N LEU A 354 10.54 -9.79 1.10
CA LEU A 354 10.62 -10.36 -0.25
C LEU A 354 9.30 -10.22 -1.01
N THR A 355 8.16 -10.30 -0.32
CA THR A 355 6.83 -10.06 -0.95
C THR A 355 6.65 -8.58 -1.31
N ALA A 356 7.07 -7.65 -0.45
CA ALA A 356 7.06 -6.22 -0.78
C ALA A 356 7.95 -5.92 -2.01
N LEU A 357 9.13 -6.55 -2.09
CA LEU A 357 10.00 -6.45 -3.26
C LEU A 357 9.33 -7.04 -4.52
N ALA A 358 8.63 -8.18 -4.41
CA ALA A 358 7.87 -8.77 -5.51
C ALA A 358 6.71 -7.86 -5.97
N GLN A 359 6.04 -7.17 -5.04
CA GLN A 359 4.99 -6.20 -5.34
C GLN A 359 5.55 -4.99 -6.11
N LEU A 360 6.67 -4.43 -5.66
CA LEU A 360 7.34 -3.31 -6.36
C LEU A 360 7.84 -3.73 -7.75
N ARG A 361 8.37 -4.94 -7.88
CA ARG A 361 8.69 -5.52 -9.19
C ARG A 361 7.47 -5.57 -10.12
N ALA A 362 6.33 -6.03 -9.62
CA ALA A 362 5.10 -6.08 -10.41
C ALA A 362 4.58 -4.68 -10.80
N VAL A 363 4.73 -3.69 -9.92
CA VAL A 363 4.41 -2.28 -10.20
C VAL A 363 5.30 -1.72 -11.32
N ALA A 364 6.62 -1.97 -11.25
CA ALA A 364 7.56 -1.52 -12.27
C ALA A 364 7.26 -2.16 -13.65
N VAL A 365 7.01 -3.48 -13.68
CA VAL A 365 6.61 -4.19 -14.92
C VAL A 365 5.31 -3.62 -15.49
N ARG A 366 4.31 -3.36 -14.65
CA ARG A 366 3.05 -2.74 -15.08
C ARG A 366 3.28 -1.38 -15.72
N ALA A 367 4.04 -0.51 -15.06
CA ALA A 367 4.34 0.83 -15.55
C ALA A 367 5.05 0.79 -16.90
N ALA A 368 6.06 -0.08 -17.05
CA ALA A 368 6.78 -0.26 -18.32
C ALA A 368 5.88 -0.81 -19.44
N MET A 369 5.05 -1.81 -19.14
CA MET A 369 4.13 -2.40 -20.13
C MET A 369 3.02 -1.45 -20.58
N THR A 370 2.66 -0.46 -19.77
CA THR A 370 1.70 0.59 -20.14
C THR A 370 2.35 1.77 -20.83
N GLY A 371 3.68 1.82 -20.89
CA GLY A 371 4.44 2.96 -21.39
C GLY A 371 4.42 4.18 -20.45
N ALA A 372 3.92 3.99 -19.23
CA ALA A 372 3.86 5.08 -18.23
C ALA A 372 5.25 5.45 -17.71
N LEU A 373 6.11 4.46 -17.49
CA LEU A 373 7.48 4.64 -17.00
C LEU A 373 8.40 3.53 -17.51
N ALA A 374 9.67 3.85 -17.68
CA ALA A 374 10.70 2.82 -17.82
C ALA A 374 10.92 2.11 -16.47
N ILE A 375 11.43 0.87 -16.50
CA ILE A 375 11.86 0.20 -15.27
C ILE A 375 13.07 0.97 -14.72
N PRO A 376 13.02 1.44 -13.47
CA PRO A 376 14.09 2.25 -12.91
C PRO A 376 15.35 1.41 -12.66
N ASP A 377 16.48 2.08 -12.61
CA ASP A 377 17.69 1.51 -12.04
C ASP A 377 17.54 1.36 -10.52
N ALA A 378 18.31 0.44 -9.92
CA ALA A 378 18.27 0.27 -8.48
C ALA A 378 18.75 1.57 -7.78
N PRO A 379 17.90 2.20 -6.96
CA PRO A 379 18.22 3.48 -6.33
C PRO A 379 19.47 3.35 -5.45
N ALA A 380 20.28 4.42 -5.35
CA ALA A 380 21.39 4.46 -4.40
C ALA A 380 20.84 4.19 -2.99
N MET A 381 21.51 3.33 -2.24
CA MET A 381 21.15 3.15 -0.83
C MET A 381 21.68 4.33 -0.05
N THR A 382 20.80 5.16 0.48
CA THR A 382 21.16 6.07 1.55
C THR A 382 21.61 5.21 2.74
N ALA A 383 22.83 5.40 3.20
CA ALA A 383 23.33 4.68 4.35
C ALA A 383 22.47 5.05 5.56
N MET A 384 21.58 4.18 5.97
CA MET A 384 20.95 4.28 7.27
C MET A 384 22.01 3.96 8.32
N THR A 385 22.70 4.98 8.79
CA THR A 385 23.47 4.88 10.02
C THR A 385 22.48 4.73 11.16
N ALA A 386 22.53 3.57 11.82
CA ALA A 386 21.90 3.41 13.12
C ALA A 386 22.51 4.46 14.07
N GLY A 387 21.67 5.36 14.56
CA GLY A 387 22.06 6.37 15.56
C GLY A 387 22.61 7.65 14.93
N GLN A 388 21.75 8.47 14.39
CA GLN A 388 21.98 9.92 14.34
C GLN A 388 20.72 10.62 14.84
N ASP A 389 20.98 11.50 15.82
CA ASP A 389 20.02 12.39 16.41
C ASP A 389 19.21 13.16 15.37
N MET A 390 17.95 13.37 15.69
CA MET A 390 16.99 14.16 14.97
C MET A 390 17.64 15.36 14.27
N ALA A 391 17.77 15.30 12.94
CA ALA A 391 18.03 16.49 12.16
C ALA A 391 16.92 17.51 12.43
N SER A 392 17.32 18.72 12.74
CA SER A 392 16.41 19.82 13.02
C SER A 392 15.48 20.01 11.82
N SER A 393 14.24 20.40 12.08
CA SER A 393 13.15 20.59 11.12
C SER A 393 13.44 21.59 9.98
N ALA A 394 14.65 22.17 9.94
CA ALA A 394 15.07 23.18 8.97
C ALA A 394 15.54 22.61 7.60
N ASP A 395 15.89 21.31 7.52
CA ASP A 395 16.43 20.71 6.30
C ASP A 395 15.42 19.89 5.47
N LEU A 396 14.16 19.85 5.89
CA LEU A 396 13.08 19.31 5.06
C LEU A 396 12.81 20.26 3.91
N GLN A 397 13.23 19.92 2.70
CA GLN A 397 12.86 20.66 1.51
C GLN A 397 11.33 20.72 1.38
N ILE A 398 10.77 21.85 1.80
CA ILE A 398 9.37 22.21 1.60
C ILE A 398 9.17 22.33 0.08
N TYR A 399 8.15 21.71 -0.45
CA TYR A 399 7.73 21.93 -1.84
C TYR A 399 7.57 23.44 -2.09
N PRO A 400 8.15 24.00 -3.17
CA PRO A 400 7.94 25.40 -3.48
C PRO A 400 6.45 25.68 -3.59
N HIS A 401 6.03 26.79 -3.02
CA HIS A 401 4.65 27.25 -3.00
C HIS A 401 4.05 27.19 -4.41
N GLY A 402 3.05 26.34 -4.59
CA GLY A 402 2.33 26.22 -5.85
C GLY A 402 1.53 27.48 -6.15
N ALA A 403 1.54 27.87 -7.42
CA ALA A 403 0.68 28.92 -7.93
C ALA A 403 -0.81 28.60 -7.64
N PRO A 404 -1.67 29.60 -7.46
CA PRO A 404 -3.10 29.38 -7.19
C PRO A 404 -3.73 28.60 -8.36
N LEU A 405 -4.55 27.61 -8.01
CA LEU A 405 -5.31 26.82 -8.97
C LEU A 405 -6.19 27.70 -9.85
N PRO A 406 -6.16 27.56 -11.17
CA PRO A 406 -7.17 28.17 -12.01
C PRO A 406 -8.52 27.53 -11.70
N VAL A 407 -9.46 28.31 -11.22
CA VAL A 407 -10.86 27.93 -11.10
C VAL A 407 -11.43 27.97 -12.51
N THR A 408 -11.22 26.94 -13.28
CA THR A 408 -11.94 26.73 -14.52
C THR A 408 -13.05 25.73 -14.25
N GLY A 409 -14.27 26.26 -14.03
CA GLY A 409 -15.52 25.53 -14.17
C GLY A 409 -15.68 25.09 -15.62
N GLY A 410 -14.99 24.02 -16.02
CA GLY A 410 -15.24 23.32 -17.25
C GLY A 410 -16.33 22.29 -17.01
N LEU A 411 -17.41 22.34 -17.78
CA LEU A 411 -18.38 21.26 -17.91
C LEU A 411 -17.64 19.94 -18.13
N PRO A 412 -18.06 18.83 -17.50
CA PRO A 412 -17.40 17.54 -17.67
C PRO A 412 -17.38 17.20 -19.16
N CYS A 413 -16.19 17.02 -19.69
CA CYS A 413 -15.96 16.44 -21.02
C CYS A 413 -16.87 15.20 -21.15
N GLN A 414 -17.53 15.01 -22.28
CA GLN A 414 -18.34 13.81 -22.49
C GLN A 414 -17.50 12.58 -22.15
N PRO A 415 -17.95 11.73 -21.21
CA PRO A 415 -17.13 10.62 -20.76
C PRO A 415 -17.00 9.61 -21.89
N GLY A 416 -15.85 9.60 -22.51
CA GLY A 416 -15.45 8.51 -23.40
C GLY A 416 -15.35 7.19 -22.63
N ILE A 417 -15.26 6.08 -23.33
CA ILE A 417 -15.00 4.77 -22.72
C ILE A 417 -13.71 4.90 -21.88
N PRO A 418 -13.73 4.54 -20.60
CA PRO A 418 -12.55 4.62 -19.75
C PRO A 418 -11.36 3.90 -20.39
N PRO A 419 -10.13 4.36 -20.20
CA PRO A 419 -8.95 3.69 -20.73
C PRO A 419 -8.92 2.23 -20.26
N ILE A 420 -8.38 1.36 -21.11
CA ILE A 420 -8.19 -0.06 -20.78
C ILE A 420 -7.02 -0.16 -19.82
N GLU A 421 -7.30 -0.20 -18.54
CA GLU A 421 -6.30 -0.29 -17.49
C GLU A 421 -5.68 -1.70 -17.42
N LEU A 422 -4.38 -1.75 -17.17
CA LEU A 422 -3.65 -2.97 -16.83
C LEU A 422 -3.47 -3.03 -15.31
N SER A 423 -4.25 -3.89 -14.64
CA SER A 423 -4.09 -4.12 -13.20
C SER A 423 -2.76 -4.83 -12.90
N ALA A 424 -2.24 -4.67 -11.67
CA ALA A 424 -1.03 -5.37 -11.23
C ALA A 424 -1.18 -6.91 -11.34
N THR A 425 -2.36 -7.44 -11.03
CA THR A 425 -2.70 -8.87 -11.18
C THR A 425 -2.61 -9.33 -12.64
N GLU A 426 -3.12 -8.52 -13.56
CA GLU A 426 -3.08 -8.88 -14.99
C GLU A 426 -1.67 -8.72 -15.56
N ALA A 427 -0.88 -7.75 -15.10
CA ALA A 427 0.53 -7.60 -15.45
C ALA A 427 1.34 -8.83 -15.01
N ALA A 428 1.20 -9.25 -13.76
CA ALA A 428 1.85 -10.46 -13.23
C ALA A 428 1.44 -11.73 -14.01
N ARG A 429 0.16 -11.82 -14.40
CA ARG A 429 -0.32 -12.93 -15.24
C ARG A 429 0.32 -12.95 -16.64
N ILE A 430 0.37 -11.81 -17.30
CA ILE A 430 0.98 -11.69 -18.64
C ILE A 430 2.47 -12.05 -18.56
N GLU A 431 3.17 -11.52 -17.56
CA GLU A 431 4.59 -11.84 -17.34
C GLU A 431 4.80 -13.34 -17.15
N ARG A 432 3.99 -14.00 -16.32
CA ARG A 432 4.05 -15.45 -16.13
C ARG A 432 3.89 -16.22 -17.45
N LEU A 433 2.89 -15.85 -18.26
CA LEU A 433 2.64 -16.49 -19.55
C LEU A 433 3.83 -16.32 -20.49
N THR A 434 4.45 -15.15 -20.50
CA THR A 434 5.62 -14.84 -21.32
C THR A 434 6.82 -15.64 -20.87
N ARG A 435 7.02 -15.78 -19.56
CA ARG A 435 8.10 -16.60 -19.00
C ARG A 435 7.92 -18.08 -19.32
N ASN A 436 6.70 -18.61 -19.23
CA ASN A 436 6.42 -19.99 -19.62
C ASN A 436 6.67 -20.24 -21.12
N TYR A 437 6.41 -19.25 -21.95
CA TYR A 437 6.75 -19.31 -23.36
C TYR A 437 8.27 -19.33 -23.58
N ALA A 438 8.99 -18.42 -22.94
CA ALA A 438 10.45 -18.37 -23.01
C ALA A 438 11.12 -19.65 -22.49
N ALA A 439 10.49 -20.33 -21.53
CA ALA A 439 10.93 -21.62 -20.99
C ALA A 439 10.51 -22.83 -21.85
N GLY A 440 9.88 -22.62 -23.01
CA GLY A 440 9.39 -23.70 -23.86
C GLY A 440 8.17 -24.47 -23.32
N LEU A 441 7.63 -24.04 -22.18
CA LEU A 441 6.46 -24.67 -21.53
C LEU A 441 5.12 -24.24 -22.15
N LEU A 442 5.13 -23.24 -23.02
CA LEU A 442 3.96 -22.69 -23.67
C LEU A 442 4.26 -22.40 -25.15
N THR A 443 3.43 -22.88 -26.05
CA THR A 443 3.58 -22.56 -27.48
C THR A 443 3.18 -21.12 -27.79
N ARG A 444 3.75 -20.53 -28.85
CA ARG A 444 3.41 -19.18 -29.32
C ARG A 444 1.89 -19.00 -29.53
N ALA A 445 1.22 -20.01 -30.09
CA ALA A 445 -0.22 -19.98 -30.29
C ALA A 445 -1.00 -19.91 -28.97
N ARG A 446 -0.61 -20.71 -27.99
CA ARG A 446 -1.23 -20.69 -26.64
C ARG A 446 -0.97 -19.38 -25.90
N LEU A 447 0.24 -18.85 -25.98
CA LEU A 447 0.55 -17.55 -25.41
C LEU A 447 -0.29 -16.44 -26.05
N ALA A 448 -0.37 -16.40 -27.39
CA ALA A 448 -1.20 -15.46 -28.14
C ALA A 448 -2.69 -15.58 -27.76
N PHE A 449 -3.18 -16.80 -27.53
CA PHE A 449 -4.54 -17.04 -27.04
C PHE A 449 -4.76 -16.41 -25.67
N HIS A 450 -3.88 -16.64 -24.71
CA HIS A 450 -4.01 -16.08 -23.35
C HIS A 450 -3.89 -14.56 -23.33
N LEU A 451 -3.05 -13.96 -24.18
CA LEU A 451 -2.93 -12.51 -24.29
C LEU A 451 -4.18 -11.87 -24.91
N ARG A 452 -4.79 -12.52 -25.92
CA ARG A 452 -6.09 -12.09 -26.45
C ARG A 452 -7.18 -12.14 -25.38
N TRP A 453 -7.23 -13.20 -24.56
CA TRP A 453 -8.13 -13.31 -23.42
C TRP A 453 -7.92 -12.22 -22.38
N SER A 454 -6.67 -11.91 -22.05
CA SER A 454 -6.33 -10.80 -21.16
C SER A 454 -6.85 -9.46 -21.72
N HIS A 455 -6.59 -9.18 -22.97
CA HIS A 455 -7.09 -7.96 -23.62
C HIS A 455 -8.62 -7.91 -23.65
N TRP A 456 -9.29 -9.01 -23.96
CA TRP A 456 -10.75 -9.09 -23.96
C TRP A 456 -11.34 -8.83 -22.57
N ARG A 457 -10.81 -9.43 -21.52
CA ARG A 457 -11.27 -9.19 -20.13
C ARG A 457 -11.16 -7.72 -19.75
N ARG A 458 -10.02 -7.10 -20.01
CA ARG A 458 -9.79 -5.67 -19.70
C ARG A 458 -10.75 -4.78 -20.49
N ARG A 459 -10.96 -5.06 -21.76
CA ARG A 459 -11.92 -4.33 -22.60
C ARG A 459 -13.35 -4.50 -22.11
N HIS A 460 -13.71 -5.70 -21.68
CA HIS A 460 -15.03 -5.98 -21.09
C HIS A 460 -15.22 -5.24 -19.77
N GLN A 461 -14.22 -5.24 -18.90
CA GLN A 461 -14.23 -4.49 -17.63
C GLN A 461 -14.32 -2.97 -17.87
N ALA A 462 -13.60 -2.42 -18.83
CA ALA A 462 -13.69 -1.01 -19.20
C ALA A 462 -15.10 -0.65 -19.69
N ARG A 463 -15.71 -1.49 -20.53
CA ARG A 463 -17.11 -1.32 -21.00
C ARG A 463 -18.10 -1.40 -19.83
N ALA A 464 -17.94 -2.37 -18.94
CA ALA A 464 -18.80 -2.51 -17.75
C ALA A 464 -18.72 -1.25 -16.86
N ARG A 465 -17.52 -0.72 -16.64
CA ARG A 465 -17.31 0.55 -15.93
C ARG A 465 -18.06 1.70 -16.60
N TRP A 466 -17.94 1.81 -17.92
CA TRP A 466 -18.62 2.84 -18.68
C TRP A 466 -20.16 2.73 -18.59
N HIS A 467 -20.72 1.53 -18.70
CA HIS A 467 -22.16 1.30 -18.55
C HIS A 467 -22.64 1.67 -17.13
N HIS A 468 -21.93 1.24 -16.09
CA HIS A 468 -22.26 1.64 -14.73
C HIS A 468 -22.19 3.16 -14.51
N TYR A 469 -21.23 3.82 -15.14
CA TYR A 469 -21.09 5.27 -15.09
C TYR A 469 -22.23 5.97 -15.83
N SER A 470 -22.53 5.58 -17.07
CA SER A 470 -23.62 6.17 -17.86
C SER A 470 -24.98 5.96 -17.21
N THR A 471 -25.26 4.78 -16.64
CA THR A 471 -26.50 4.51 -15.91
C THR A 471 -26.63 5.42 -14.67
N ARG A 472 -25.54 5.67 -13.96
CA ARG A 472 -25.55 6.60 -12.81
C ARG A 472 -25.76 8.05 -13.23
N LEU A 473 -25.16 8.49 -14.34
CA LEU A 473 -25.39 9.82 -14.87
C LEU A 473 -26.86 10.02 -15.29
N GLN A 474 -27.47 9.03 -15.93
CA GLN A 474 -28.89 9.06 -16.28
C GLN A 474 -29.78 9.14 -15.04
N ALA A 475 -29.46 8.37 -13.98
CA ALA A 475 -30.22 8.42 -12.72
C ALA A 475 -30.02 9.72 -11.93
N LEU A 476 -29.03 10.56 -12.24
CA LEU A 476 -28.81 11.87 -11.64
C LEU A 476 -29.44 12.99 -12.46
N ALA A 477 -29.82 12.74 -13.69
CA ALA A 477 -30.46 13.69 -14.59
C ALA A 477 -32.00 13.61 -14.55
N THR A 478 -32.56 12.58 -13.89
CA THR A 478 -33.96 12.39 -13.52
C THR A 478 -34.20 12.74 -12.06
#